data_840af2db176472c5f7dcdd407b282bcd
#
_entry.id   840af2db176472c5f7dcdd407b282bcd
#
_cell.length_a   1.000
_cell.length_b   1.000
_cell.length_c   1.000
_cell.angle_alpha   90.00
_cell.angle_beta   90.00
_cell.angle_gamma   90.00
#
_symmetry.space_group_name_H-M   'P 1'
#
loop_
_entity.id
_entity.type
_entity.pdbx_description
1 polymer ?
#
loop_
_entity_poly.entity_id
_entity_poly.type
_entity_poly.pdbx_seq_one_letter_code
_entity_poly.pdbx_strand_id
1 'polypeptide(L)'
;MGRSALPREKALQVIAGKDPRPLLILRECARCNKTDNALLSPGYDNEKVLYLSRWFHCVKLPVDVIQPDQPFNALFPSNDAEHLFVGTIDGSVKLPLESDTSRVELCSAMTQVLAQTYKKDPSGLYKELHTLGDQLDVLDARVKMLESKKSELLESRGGETKLADKKKVAKLDSEIDAVKKEIAAKLADFSKDEKIDLKQSAVPEKPANSN
;
A
#
# COMPACT_ATOMS: atom_id res chain seq x y z
N MET A 1 33.99 21.57 -4.01
CA MET A 1 33.03 21.48 -5.13
C MET A 1 31.68 21.90 -4.59
N GLY A 2 31.15 23.05 -5.03
CA GLY A 2 29.82 23.50 -4.60
C GLY A 2 28.73 22.51 -5.08
N ARG A 3 27.90 22.07 -4.16
CA ARG A 3 26.67 21.34 -4.53
C ARG A 3 25.75 22.36 -5.20
N SER A 4 25.33 22.09 -6.42
CA SER A 4 24.31 22.90 -7.11
C SER A 4 23.00 22.13 -7.19
N ALA A 5 21.89 22.86 -7.17
CA ALA A 5 20.58 22.26 -7.37
C ALA A 5 20.53 21.51 -8.72
N LEU A 6 19.95 20.33 -8.69
CA LEU A 6 19.72 19.54 -9.90
C LEU A 6 18.49 20.09 -10.65
N PRO A 7 18.45 20.00 -11.98
CA PRO A 7 17.21 20.15 -12.72
C PRO A 7 16.14 19.23 -12.17
N ARG A 8 14.86 19.65 -12.20
CA ARG A 8 13.74 18.95 -11.56
C ARG A 8 13.62 17.49 -11.99
N GLU A 9 13.70 17.22 -13.30
CA GLU A 9 13.60 15.88 -13.86
C GLU A 9 14.75 14.98 -13.35
N LYS A 10 15.95 15.53 -13.28
CA LYS A 10 17.10 14.81 -12.76
C LYS A 10 17.01 14.57 -11.26
N ALA A 11 16.45 15.52 -10.51
CA ALA A 11 16.18 15.35 -9.08
C ALA A 11 15.19 14.19 -8.84
N LEU A 12 14.11 14.11 -9.61
CA LEU A 12 13.14 13.01 -9.53
C LEU A 12 13.76 11.65 -9.87
N GLN A 13 14.58 11.59 -10.93
CA GLN A 13 15.31 10.38 -11.32
C GLN A 13 16.29 9.92 -10.24
N VAL A 14 17.00 10.84 -9.61
CA VAL A 14 17.92 10.52 -8.50
C VAL A 14 17.17 9.96 -7.30
N ILE A 15 16.02 10.55 -6.96
CA ILE A 15 15.16 10.07 -5.89
C ILE A 15 14.61 8.67 -6.20
N ALA A 16 14.08 8.46 -7.40
CA ALA A 16 13.55 7.18 -7.83
C ALA A 16 14.63 6.07 -7.86
N GLY A 17 15.87 6.42 -8.22
CA GLY A 17 16.94 5.45 -8.33
C GLY A 17 16.64 4.34 -9.32
N LYS A 18 16.46 3.11 -8.80
CA LYS A 18 16.07 1.92 -9.59
C LYS A 18 14.61 1.52 -9.37
N ASP A 19 13.89 2.22 -8.52
CA ASP A 19 12.49 1.91 -8.22
C ASP A 19 11.59 2.52 -9.31
N PRO A 20 10.85 1.70 -10.07
CA PRO A 20 10.01 2.17 -11.17
C PRO A 20 8.64 2.70 -10.72
N ARG A 21 8.32 2.63 -9.42
CA ARG A 21 7.04 3.09 -8.87
C ARG A 21 6.95 4.61 -8.88
N PRO A 22 5.73 5.17 -9.03
CA PRO A 22 5.53 6.61 -8.89
C PRO A 22 5.97 7.11 -7.51
N LEU A 23 6.15 8.40 -7.37
CA LEU A 23 6.74 9.03 -6.19
C LEU A 23 5.65 9.61 -5.27
N LEU A 24 5.79 9.36 -3.98
CA LEU A 24 5.13 10.08 -2.90
C LEU A 24 6.22 10.77 -2.08
N ILE A 25 6.34 12.09 -2.22
CA ILE A 25 7.43 12.85 -1.63
C ILE A 25 6.89 13.81 -0.57
N LEU A 26 7.37 13.64 0.65
CA LEU A 26 7.13 14.51 1.79
C LEU A 26 8.39 15.30 2.12
N ARG A 27 8.31 16.62 2.21
CA ARG A 27 9.35 17.47 2.78
C ARG A 27 9.04 17.74 4.25
N GLU A 28 10.00 17.48 5.13
CA GLU A 28 9.87 17.89 6.53
C GLU A 28 9.68 19.42 6.65
N CYS A 29 8.88 19.83 7.59
CA CYS A 29 8.67 21.21 7.94
C CYS A 29 8.70 21.40 9.45
N ALA A 30 9.56 22.28 9.94
CA ALA A 30 9.64 22.57 11.37
C ALA A 30 8.42 23.34 11.93
N ARG A 31 7.62 23.97 11.06
CA ARG A 31 6.46 24.79 11.44
C ARG A 31 5.09 24.18 11.10
N CYS A 32 5.07 23.16 10.27
CA CYS A 32 3.84 22.62 9.68
C CYS A 32 3.53 21.23 10.24
N ASN A 33 2.92 21.16 11.39
CA ASN A 33 2.46 19.89 11.96
C ASN A 33 1.24 19.29 11.24
N LYS A 34 0.69 19.97 10.21
CA LYS A 34 -0.59 19.59 9.62
C LYS A 34 -0.48 18.68 8.41
N THR A 35 0.56 18.80 7.58
CA THR A 35 0.75 17.92 6.41
C THR A 35 1.03 16.48 6.82
N ASP A 36 1.65 16.30 7.97
CA ASP A 36 1.88 14.99 8.55
C ASP A 36 0.57 14.27 8.93
N ASN A 37 -0.52 15.04 9.13
CA ASN A 37 -1.80 14.48 9.54
C ASN A 37 -2.45 13.59 8.48
N ALA A 38 -2.34 13.93 7.19
CA ALA A 38 -2.90 13.11 6.13
C ALA A 38 -2.18 11.75 5.97
N LEU A 39 -0.85 11.74 6.17
CA LEU A 39 0.00 10.56 5.99
C LEU A 39 0.25 9.79 7.28
N LEU A 40 0.55 10.50 8.38
CA LEU A 40 1.18 9.94 9.57
C LEU A 40 0.30 9.97 10.81
N SER A 41 -0.84 10.66 10.78
CA SER A 41 -1.75 10.71 11.92
C SER A 41 -2.29 9.30 12.22
N PRO A 42 -2.11 8.80 13.45
CA PRO A 42 -2.73 7.54 13.85
C PRO A 42 -4.24 7.71 13.85
N GLY A 43 -4.94 6.92 13.06
CA GLY A 43 -6.40 6.94 12.98
C GLY A 43 -6.89 5.67 12.30
N TYR A 44 -8.12 5.30 12.58
CA TYR A 44 -8.77 4.12 12.02
C TYR A 44 -8.91 4.18 10.48
N ASP A 45 -8.74 5.39 9.89
CA ASP A 45 -8.90 5.62 8.45
C ASP A 45 -7.58 5.52 7.66
N ASN A 46 -6.48 5.09 8.29
CA ASN A 46 -5.16 5.03 7.64
C ASN A 46 -4.97 3.82 6.73
N GLU A 47 -5.80 2.80 6.83
CA GLU A 47 -5.62 1.56 6.07
C GLU A 47 -5.54 1.79 4.56
N LYS A 48 -6.42 2.64 4.02
CA LYS A 48 -6.41 2.96 2.59
C LYS A 48 -5.14 3.68 2.17
N VAL A 49 -4.67 4.65 2.95
CA VAL A 49 -3.41 5.37 2.68
C VAL A 49 -2.24 4.40 2.72
N LEU A 50 -2.17 3.54 3.74
CA LEU A 50 -1.13 2.51 3.88
C LEU A 50 -1.17 1.51 2.72
N TYR A 51 -2.36 1.08 2.31
CA TYR A 51 -2.50 0.20 1.16
C TYR A 51 -2.01 0.87 -0.13
N LEU A 52 -2.47 2.08 -0.42
CA LEU A 52 -2.06 2.81 -1.62
C LEU A 52 -0.57 3.14 -1.62
N SER A 53 0.02 3.47 -0.47
CA SER A 53 1.45 3.81 -0.36
C SER A 53 2.39 2.67 -0.79
N ARG A 54 1.95 1.40 -0.72
CA ARG A 54 2.71 0.23 -1.22
C ARG A 54 3.04 0.34 -2.72
N TRP A 55 2.24 1.07 -3.47
CA TRP A 55 2.36 1.26 -4.91
C TRP A 55 3.20 2.49 -5.29
N PHE A 56 3.74 3.19 -4.28
CA PHE A 56 4.61 4.35 -4.45
C PHE A 56 6.00 4.08 -3.91
N HIS A 57 6.98 4.75 -4.50
CA HIS A 57 8.26 4.97 -3.86
C HIS A 57 8.12 6.18 -2.93
N CYS A 58 8.00 5.91 -1.63
CA CYS A 58 7.75 6.92 -0.62
C CYS A 58 9.08 7.48 -0.11
N VAL A 59 9.24 8.79 -0.19
CA VAL A 59 10.48 9.47 0.21
C VAL A 59 10.18 10.63 1.14
N LYS A 60 10.93 10.71 2.23
CA LYS A 60 10.92 11.84 3.15
C LYS A 60 12.21 12.64 2.98
N LEU A 61 12.09 13.91 2.64
CA LEU A 61 13.21 14.83 2.47
C LEU A 61 13.35 15.76 3.67
N PRO A 62 14.57 16.12 4.07
CA PRO A 62 14.82 16.97 5.23
C PRO A 62 14.37 18.43 4.99
N VAL A 63 14.29 19.20 6.06
CA VAL A 63 13.87 20.62 6.05
C VAL A 63 14.77 21.48 5.17
N ASP A 64 16.06 21.22 5.16
CA ASP A 64 17.10 22.01 4.48
C ASP A 64 17.09 21.84 2.94
N VAL A 65 16.27 20.94 2.41
CA VAL A 65 16.14 20.72 0.95
C VAL A 65 15.76 22.00 0.18
N ILE A 66 15.17 22.98 0.85
CA ILE A 66 14.83 24.29 0.29
C ILE A 66 16.03 25.22 0.10
N GLN A 67 17.19 24.86 0.62
CA GLN A 67 18.39 25.69 0.46
C GLN A 67 18.87 25.64 -1.00
N PRO A 68 19.33 26.76 -1.58
CA PRO A 68 19.69 26.84 -3.01
C PRO A 68 20.80 25.89 -3.45
N ASP A 69 21.66 25.46 -2.52
CA ASP A 69 22.76 24.54 -2.77
C ASP A 69 22.37 23.06 -2.66
N GLN A 70 21.14 22.78 -2.23
CA GLN A 70 20.67 21.42 -2.07
C GLN A 70 20.23 20.79 -3.41
N PRO A 71 20.61 19.53 -3.66
CA PRO A 71 20.36 18.89 -4.97
C PRO A 71 18.88 18.81 -5.34
N PHE A 72 17.98 18.76 -4.37
CA PHE A 72 16.52 18.62 -4.59
C PHE A 72 15.76 19.94 -4.44
N ASN A 73 16.44 21.07 -4.35
CA ASN A 73 15.81 22.39 -4.21
C ASN A 73 14.77 22.68 -5.30
N ALA A 74 15.05 22.27 -6.55
CA ALA A 74 14.13 22.49 -7.67
C ALA A 74 12.74 21.81 -7.51
N LEU A 75 12.59 20.89 -6.57
CA LEU A 75 11.30 20.28 -6.23
C LEU A 75 10.47 21.16 -5.28
N PHE A 76 11.14 22.01 -4.51
CA PHE A 76 10.58 22.90 -3.50
C PHE A 76 11.19 24.31 -3.60
N PRO A 77 10.78 25.09 -4.61
CA PRO A 77 11.48 26.33 -4.98
C PRO A 77 11.32 27.48 -3.97
N SER A 78 10.42 27.35 -3.00
CA SER A 78 10.20 28.36 -1.95
C SER A 78 9.85 27.73 -0.61
N ASN A 79 9.92 28.54 0.45
CA ASN A 79 9.47 28.12 1.79
C ASN A 79 7.96 27.83 1.86
N ASP A 80 7.18 28.51 1.02
CA ASP A 80 5.73 28.38 0.94
C ASP A 80 5.30 27.31 -0.07
N ALA A 81 6.28 26.59 -0.67
CA ALA A 81 5.98 25.47 -1.54
C ALA A 81 5.33 24.34 -0.75
N GLU A 82 4.48 23.60 -1.43
CA GLU A 82 3.77 22.47 -0.86
C GLU A 82 4.76 21.45 -0.26
N HIS A 83 4.42 20.92 0.90
CA HIS A 83 5.29 19.98 1.62
C HIS A 83 5.17 18.55 1.13
N LEU A 84 4.06 18.23 0.48
CA LEU A 84 3.70 16.91 0.03
C LEU A 84 3.30 16.97 -1.43
N PHE A 85 3.75 16.03 -2.24
CA PHE A 85 3.20 15.80 -3.57
C PHE A 85 3.27 14.33 -3.97
N VAL A 86 2.39 13.93 -4.85
CA VAL A 86 2.45 12.68 -5.57
C VAL A 86 2.72 12.94 -7.05
N GLY A 87 3.48 12.07 -7.70
CA GLY A 87 3.80 12.29 -9.11
C GLY A 87 4.50 11.12 -9.78
N THR A 88 4.69 11.25 -11.08
CA THR A 88 5.43 10.28 -11.88
C THR A 88 6.94 10.56 -11.83
N ILE A 89 7.74 9.53 -12.07
CA ILE A 89 9.22 9.63 -12.03
C ILE A 89 9.75 10.59 -13.10
N ASP A 90 9.11 10.63 -14.27
CA ASP A 90 9.44 11.52 -15.37
C ASP A 90 8.99 12.97 -15.16
N GLY A 91 8.24 13.23 -14.08
CA GLY A 91 7.72 14.56 -13.76
C GLY A 91 6.58 15.04 -14.65
N SER A 92 6.04 14.20 -15.53
CA SER A 92 4.90 14.52 -16.39
C SER A 92 3.63 14.82 -15.57
N VAL A 93 3.51 14.21 -14.41
CA VAL A 93 2.45 14.47 -13.43
C VAL A 93 3.07 14.85 -12.09
N LYS A 94 2.66 15.98 -11.55
CA LYS A 94 2.92 16.39 -10.16
C LYS A 94 1.62 16.94 -9.59
N LEU A 95 1.09 16.31 -8.57
CA LEU A 95 -0.08 16.74 -7.82
C LEU A 95 0.40 17.23 -6.45
N PRO A 96 0.54 18.54 -6.27
CA PRO A 96 0.90 19.13 -4.99
C PRO A 96 -0.27 19.02 -4.02
N LEU A 97 0.06 18.88 -2.74
CA LEU A 97 -0.91 18.74 -1.66
C LEU A 97 -0.56 19.75 -0.56
N GLU A 98 -1.52 20.55 -0.18
CA GLU A 98 -1.35 21.63 0.80
C GLU A 98 -1.29 21.08 2.24
N SER A 99 -0.93 21.96 3.17
CA SER A 99 -0.72 21.59 4.57
C SER A 99 -1.97 21.12 5.30
N ASP A 100 -3.16 21.48 4.81
CA ASP A 100 -4.46 21.10 5.35
C ASP A 100 -5.15 19.98 4.54
N THR A 101 -4.44 19.41 3.57
CA THR A 101 -4.95 18.30 2.75
C THR A 101 -5.52 17.18 3.62
N SER A 102 -6.77 16.84 3.34
CA SER A 102 -7.45 15.72 3.97
C SER A 102 -6.94 14.37 3.45
N ARG A 103 -7.18 13.30 4.19
CA ARG A 103 -6.89 11.93 3.72
C ARG A 103 -7.65 11.56 2.45
N VAL A 104 -8.86 12.07 2.29
CA VAL A 104 -9.68 11.83 1.10
C VAL A 104 -9.01 12.43 -0.13
N GLU A 105 -8.53 13.67 -0.04
CA GLU A 105 -7.81 14.36 -1.11
C GLU A 105 -6.48 13.66 -1.41
N LEU A 106 -5.72 13.27 -0.38
CA LEU A 106 -4.50 12.49 -0.55
C LEU A 106 -4.78 11.18 -1.30
N CYS A 107 -5.77 10.39 -0.85
CA CYS A 107 -6.14 9.15 -1.52
C CYS A 107 -6.61 9.38 -2.96
N SER A 108 -7.30 10.48 -3.23
CA SER A 108 -7.74 10.86 -4.58
C SER A 108 -6.55 11.17 -5.47
N ALA A 109 -5.60 11.97 -5.01
CA ALA A 109 -4.37 12.28 -5.74
C ALA A 109 -3.52 11.03 -5.99
N MET A 110 -3.36 10.17 -4.98
CA MET A 110 -2.67 8.89 -5.13
C MET A 110 -3.35 8.02 -6.21
N THR A 111 -4.66 7.85 -6.15
CA THR A 111 -5.44 7.07 -7.13
C THR A 111 -5.26 7.61 -8.54
N GLN A 112 -5.28 8.94 -8.71
CA GLN A 112 -5.10 9.57 -10.02
C GLN A 112 -3.72 9.25 -10.62
N VAL A 113 -2.66 9.28 -9.83
CA VAL A 113 -1.30 8.95 -10.30
C VAL A 113 -1.19 7.44 -10.59
N LEU A 114 -1.77 6.59 -9.74
CA LEU A 114 -1.75 5.13 -9.94
C LEU A 114 -2.44 4.72 -11.25
N ALA A 115 -3.60 5.30 -11.54
CA ALA A 115 -4.34 5.04 -12.78
C ALA A 115 -3.55 5.42 -14.05
N GLN A 116 -2.64 6.41 -13.94
CA GLN A 116 -1.75 6.79 -15.04
C GLN A 116 -0.52 5.90 -15.16
N THR A 117 -0.03 5.38 -14.04
CA THR A 117 1.25 4.65 -13.97
C THR A 117 1.09 3.15 -14.18
N TYR A 118 0.01 2.56 -13.68
CA TYR A 118 -0.21 1.12 -13.72
C TYR A 118 -1.21 0.71 -14.81
N LYS A 119 -1.05 -0.50 -15.38
CA LYS A 119 -1.96 -1.04 -16.41
C LYS A 119 -3.37 -1.29 -15.85
N LYS A 120 -3.45 -1.83 -14.63
CA LYS A 120 -4.67 -1.98 -13.84
C LYS A 120 -4.58 -1.03 -12.64
N ASP A 121 -5.61 -0.28 -12.35
CA ASP A 121 -5.61 0.64 -11.21
C ASP A 121 -5.60 -0.12 -9.87
N PRO A 122 -4.53 0.01 -9.07
CA PRO A 122 -4.44 -0.67 -7.79
C PRO A 122 -5.50 -0.23 -6.78
N SER A 123 -6.09 0.95 -6.94
CA SER A 123 -7.10 1.46 -6.01
C SER A 123 -8.39 0.62 -6.01
N GLY A 124 -8.67 -0.06 -7.12
CA GLY A 124 -9.79 -1.01 -7.22
C GLY A 124 -9.63 -2.21 -6.30
N LEU A 125 -8.40 -2.72 -6.18
CA LEU A 125 -8.09 -3.86 -5.32
C LEU A 125 -8.31 -3.58 -3.83
N TYR A 126 -8.29 -2.33 -3.40
CA TYR A 126 -8.60 -1.99 -2.01
C TYR A 126 -10.01 -2.42 -1.61
N LYS A 127 -10.99 -2.26 -2.49
CA LYS A 127 -12.37 -2.73 -2.24
C LYS A 127 -12.45 -4.25 -2.23
N GLU A 128 -11.73 -4.90 -3.14
CA GLU A 128 -11.65 -6.36 -3.21
C GLU A 128 -11.01 -6.92 -1.94
N LEU A 129 -9.97 -6.27 -1.40
CA LEU A 129 -9.33 -6.63 -0.13
C LEU A 129 -10.29 -6.55 1.05
N HIS A 130 -11.09 -5.49 1.16
CA HIS A 130 -12.12 -5.40 2.21
C HIS A 130 -13.15 -6.51 2.08
N THR A 131 -13.67 -6.74 0.87
CA THR A 131 -14.63 -7.82 0.62
C THR A 131 -14.04 -9.19 0.98
N LEU A 132 -12.78 -9.42 0.67
CA LEU A 132 -12.07 -10.63 1.05
C LEU A 132 -11.96 -10.73 2.58
N GLY A 133 -11.61 -9.65 3.28
CA GLY A 133 -11.56 -9.60 4.74
C GLY A 133 -12.87 -10.03 5.37
N ASP A 134 -13.99 -9.45 4.96
CA ASP A 134 -15.33 -9.82 5.44
C ASP A 134 -15.62 -11.31 5.20
N GLN A 135 -15.24 -11.84 4.04
CA GLN A 135 -15.44 -13.26 3.72
C GLN A 135 -14.58 -14.18 4.59
N LEU A 136 -13.33 -13.79 4.86
CA LEU A 136 -12.42 -14.54 5.73
C LEU A 136 -12.93 -14.56 7.18
N ASP A 137 -13.44 -13.44 7.68
CA ASP A 137 -14.04 -13.36 9.02
C ASP A 137 -15.21 -14.32 9.20
N VAL A 138 -16.08 -14.43 8.19
CA VAL A 138 -17.19 -15.40 8.18
C VAL A 138 -16.68 -16.85 8.19
N LEU A 139 -15.65 -17.15 7.40
CA LEU A 139 -15.06 -18.49 7.34
C LEU A 139 -14.34 -18.85 8.64
N ASP A 140 -13.61 -17.92 9.24
CA ASP A 140 -12.95 -18.11 10.54
C ASP A 140 -13.96 -18.32 11.67
N ALA A 141 -15.06 -17.58 11.68
CA ALA A 141 -16.15 -17.81 12.63
C ALA A 141 -16.75 -19.20 12.46
N ARG A 142 -16.88 -19.68 11.21
CA ARG A 142 -17.36 -21.04 10.92
C ARG A 142 -16.38 -22.11 11.44
N VAL A 143 -15.08 -21.94 11.24
CA VAL A 143 -14.05 -22.84 11.78
C VAL A 143 -14.16 -22.92 13.30
N LYS A 144 -14.18 -21.76 13.99
CA LYS A 144 -14.33 -21.70 15.45
C LYS A 144 -15.59 -22.41 15.96
N MET A 145 -16.73 -22.23 15.27
CA MET A 145 -17.98 -22.91 15.60
C MET A 145 -17.86 -24.43 15.46
N LEU A 146 -17.21 -24.93 14.40
CA LEU A 146 -17.04 -26.37 14.17
C LEU A 146 -16.07 -26.97 15.20
N GLU A 147 -14.99 -26.25 15.53
CA GLU A 147 -14.03 -26.65 16.57
C GLU A 147 -14.69 -26.69 17.97
N SER A 148 -15.54 -25.72 18.31
CA SER A 148 -16.34 -25.75 19.55
C SER A 148 -17.26 -26.96 19.62
N LYS A 149 -18.02 -27.24 18.55
CA LYS A 149 -18.89 -28.43 18.48
C LYS A 149 -18.10 -29.73 18.63
N LYS A 150 -16.90 -29.79 18.04
CA LYS A 150 -16.01 -30.94 18.20
C LYS A 150 -15.57 -31.11 19.65
N SER A 151 -15.15 -30.02 20.32
CA SER A 151 -14.75 -30.03 21.72
C SER A 151 -15.88 -30.45 22.63
N GLU A 152 -17.08 -29.88 22.47
CA GLU A 152 -18.28 -30.25 23.22
C GLU A 152 -18.62 -31.75 23.07
N LEU A 153 -18.50 -32.29 21.84
CA LEU A 153 -18.75 -33.70 21.59
C LEU A 153 -17.72 -34.60 22.30
N LEU A 154 -16.47 -34.17 22.40
CA LEU A 154 -15.41 -34.92 23.07
C LEU A 154 -15.53 -34.83 24.61
N GLU A 155 -15.87 -33.65 25.16
CA GLU A 155 -15.98 -33.39 26.60
C GLU A 155 -17.23 -34.04 27.22
N SER A 156 -18.35 -34.02 26.51
CA SER A 156 -19.64 -34.52 27.03
C SER A 156 -19.62 -35.99 27.42
N ARG A 157 -18.53 -36.72 27.21
CA ARG A 157 -18.48 -38.18 27.36
C ARG A 157 -17.26 -38.76 28.11
N GLY A 158 -16.56 -37.98 28.89
CA GLY A 158 -15.55 -38.49 29.85
C GLY A 158 -14.48 -39.41 29.24
N GLY A 159 -14.13 -39.28 27.96
CA GLY A 159 -13.04 -40.01 27.33
C GLY A 159 -13.41 -41.33 26.64
N GLU A 160 -14.59 -41.91 26.85
CA GLU A 160 -15.05 -43.09 26.10
C GLU A 160 -15.82 -42.72 24.83
N THR A 161 -15.14 -42.70 23.70
CA THR A 161 -15.74 -42.42 22.38
C THR A 161 -16.38 -43.68 21.76
N LYS A 162 -17.71 -43.71 21.70
CA LYS A 162 -18.43 -44.74 20.93
C LYS A 162 -18.13 -44.64 19.43
N LEU A 163 -18.25 -45.73 18.68
CA LEU A 163 -17.96 -45.74 17.24
C LEU A 163 -18.75 -44.68 16.42
N ALA A 164 -19.99 -44.42 16.85
CA ALA A 164 -20.84 -43.38 16.25
C ALA A 164 -20.29 -41.96 16.44
N ASP A 165 -19.65 -41.70 17.57
CA ASP A 165 -19.08 -40.38 17.88
C ASP A 165 -17.71 -40.19 17.14
N LYS A 166 -16.94 -41.25 16.95
CA LYS A 166 -15.77 -41.24 16.07
C LYS A 166 -16.12 -40.82 14.64
N LYS A 167 -17.26 -41.31 14.11
CA LYS A 167 -17.75 -40.92 12.78
C LYS A 167 -18.16 -39.44 12.74
N LYS A 168 -18.79 -38.94 13.81
CA LYS A 168 -19.18 -37.50 13.89
C LYS A 168 -17.95 -36.59 14.01
N VAL A 169 -16.97 -36.97 14.82
CA VAL A 169 -15.69 -36.24 14.92
C VAL A 169 -14.99 -36.20 13.58
N ALA A 170 -14.85 -37.36 12.89
CA ALA A 170 -14.24 -37.41 11.58
C ALA A 170 -14.97 -36.55 10.53
N LYS A 171 -16.32 -36.45 10.63
CA LYS A 171 -17.10 -35.56 9.78
C LYS A 171 -16.78 -34.10 10.06
N LEU A 172 -16.74 -33.71 11.36
CA LEU A 172 -16.38 -32.33 11.74
C LEU A 172 -14.97 -31.96 11.31
N ASP A 173 -14.00 -32.89 11.44
CA ASP A 173 -12.63 -32.67 10.94
C ASP A 173 -12.61 -32.44 9.42
N SER A 174 -13.36 -33.23 8.67
CA SER A 174 -13.48 -33.04 7.21
C SER A 174 -14.10 -31.70 6.84
N GLU A 175 -15.11 -31.23 7.61
CA GLU A 175 -15.74 -29.94 7.40
C GLU A 175 -14.78 -28.78 7.74
N ILE A 176 -14.01 -28.87 8.82
CA ILE A 176 -12.98 -27.91 9.20
C ILE A 176 -11.91 -27.82 8.11
N ASP A 177 -11.41 -28.96 7.63
CA ASP A 177 -10.39 -28.99 6.58
C ASP A 177 -10.92 -28.39 5.26
N ALA A 178 -12.19 -28.62 4.93
CA ALA A 178 -12.80 -28.03 3.75
C ALA A 178 -12.85 -26.51 3.85
N VAL A 179 -13.25 -25.95 5.00
CA VAL A 179 -13.25 -24.49 5.21
C VAL A 179 -11.84 -23.90 5.20
N LYS A 180 -10.87 -24.55 5.82
CA LYS A 180 -9.47 -24.11 5.78
C LYS A 180 -8.89 -24.12 4.35
N LYS A 181 -9.27 -25.08 3.52
CA LYS A 181 -8.90 -25.09 2.09
C LYS A 181 -9.57 -23.96 1.31
N GLU A 182 -10.84 -23.63 1.61
CA GLU A 182 -11.52 -22.49 1.00
C GLU A 182 -10.83 -21.18 1.33
N ILE A 183 -10.44 -20.96 2.59
CA ILE A 183 -9.65 -19.79 3.03
C ILE A 183 -8.35 -19.69 2.22
N ALA A 184 -7.58 -20.79 2.14
CA ALA A 184 -6.32 -20.83 1.42
C ALA A 184 -6.50 -20.52 -0.09
N ALA A 185 -7.57 -21.02 -0.71
CA ALA A 185 -7.87 -20.77 -2.11
C ALA A 185 -8.18 -19.29 -2.36
N LYS A 186 -9.02 -18.65 -1.52
CA LYS A 186 -9.35 -17.21 -1.62
C LYS A 186 -8.11 -16.32 -1.48
N LEU A 187 -7.23 -16.63 -0.52
CA LEU A 187 -5.97 -15.90 -0.35
C LEU A 187 -5.03 -16.06 -1.55
N ALA A 188 -4.94 -17.27 -2.11
CA ALA A 188 -4.13 -17.54 -3.27
C ALA A 188 -4.64 -16.82 -4.54
N ASP A 189 -5.95 -16.72 -4.71
CA ASP A 189 -6.54 -16.00 -5.85
C ASP A 189 -6.31 -14.50 -5.73
N PHE A 190 -6.52 -13.91 -4.55
CA PHE A 190 -6.23 -12.50 -4.31
C PHE A 190 -4.75 -12.16 -4.56
N SER A 191 -3.82 -13.02 -4.15
CA SER A 191 -2.38 -12.82 -4.40
C SER A 191 -2.01 -12.76 -5.88
N LYS A 192 -2.79 -13.38 -6.77
CA LYS A 192 -2.57 -13.29 -8.22
C LYS A 192 -2.99 -11.92 -8.75
N ASP A 193 -4.09 -11.38 -8.23
CA ASP A 193 -4.62 -10.07 -8.64
C ASP A 193 -3.75 -8.90 -8.16
N GLU A 194 -3.00 -9.06 -7.06
CA GLU A 194 -2.02 -8.06 -6.60
C GLU A 194 -0.81 -7.87 -7.53
N LYS A 195 -0.57 -8.78 -8.48
CA LYS A 195 0.52 -8.64 -9.46
C LYS A 195 0.11 -7.71 -10.59
N ILE A 196 0.25 -6.40 -10.35
CA ILE A 196 -0.08 -5.37 -11.34
C ILE A 196 1.20 -4.84 -11.97
N ASP A 197 1.24 -4.87 -13.31
CA ASP A 197 2.35 -4.32 -14.08
C ASP A 197 2.24 -2.80 -14.23
N LEU A 198 3.39 -2.15 -14.18
CA LEU A 198 3.52 -0.76 -14.62
C LEU A 198 3.22 -0.67 -16.11
N LYS A 199 2.57 0.41 -16.52
CA LYS A 199 2.62 0.84 -17.90
C LYS A 199 4.09 1.10 -18.22
N GLN A 200 4.61 0.61 -19.34
CA GLN A 200 6.01 0.85 -19.68
C GLN A 200 6.33 2.33 -19.52
N SER A 201 7.01 2.63 -18.44
CA SER A 201 7.58 3.92 -18.17
C SER A 201 8.68 4.08 -19.21
N ALA A 202 8.65 5.14 -19.98
CA ALA A 202 9.82 5.60 -20.67
C ALA A 202 10.84 6.04 -19.61
N VAL A 203 11.52 5.07 -19.00
CA VAL A 203 12.84 5.33 -18.42
C VAL A 203 13.66 5.74 -19.62
N PRO A 204 14.10 7.00 -19.75
CA PRO A 204 14.93 7.40 -20.86
C PRO A 204 16.16 6.49 -20.80
N GLU A 205 16.36 5.71 -21.86
CA GLU A 205 17.58 4.94 -22.06
C GLU A 205 18.74 5.92 -21.87
N LYS A 206 19.69 5.53 -21.03
CA LYS A 206 20.94 6.27 -20.84
C LYS A 206 21.43 6.71 -22.22
N PRO A 207 21.70 8.01 -22.44
CA PRO A 207 22.32 8.41 -23.69
C PRO A 207 23.57 7.56 -23.87
N ALA A 208 23.64 6.84 -25.00
CA ALA A 208 24.82 6.09 -25.37
C ALA A 208 26.01 7.05 -25.29
N ASN A 209 27.01 6.70 -24.51
CA ASN A 209 28.26 7.45 -24.44
C ASN A 209 28.77 7.61 -25.86
N SER A 210 28.60 8.80 -26.44
CA SER A 210 29.39 9.21 -27.57
C SER A 210 30.80 9.54 -27.06
N ASN A 211 31.71 8.65 -27.40
CA ASN A 211 33.14 8.87 -27.23
C ASN A 211 33.60 10.15 -27.95
#